data_f9149ca658fd1b9e18d168a2ab653cec
#
_entry.id   f9149ca658fd1b9e18d168a2ab653cec
#
_cell.length_a   1.000
_cell.length_b   1.000
_cell.length_c   1.000
_cell.angle_alpha   90.00
_cell.angle_beta   90.00
_cell.angle_gamma   90.00
#
_symmetry.space_group_name_H-M   'P 1'
#
loop_
_entity.id
_entity.type
_entity.pdbx_description
1 polymer ?
#
loop_
_entity_poly.entity_id
_entity_poly.type
_entity_poly.pdbx_seq_one_letter_code
_entity_poly.pdbx_strand_id
1 'polypeptide(L)'
;LVTTIVSAIVSYIATSIDYIVILVVLFAQNERRKRAVRDIFLGQYIGFTILIAISLLAAFGLTLIPQHWIGLLGLVPIFIGLKVLFEKEDDDDQEEIIDTNRFTSFILSVAVIMLAAGGDNLGVYIPYFTTLNTFELVVTIIIYYVLAAVLLYLCRRIAAVKGVSETVEKYERIIVPIVFVALGIMIMYENGTFSWILNWIN
;
A
#
# COMPACT_ATOMS: atom_id res chain seq x y z
N LEU A 1 25.91 12.97 -6.05
CA LEU A 1 24.74 12.82 -6.92
C LEU A 1 24.57 11.37 -7.40
N VAL A 2 25.60 10.72 -7.99
CA VAL A 2 25.51 9.31 -8.44
C VAL A 2 25.17 8.40 -7.25
N THR A 3 25.86 8.56 -6.14
CA THR A 3 25.60 7.81 -4.90
C THR A 3 24.15 8.02 -4.43
N THR A 4 23.68 9.25 -4.41
CA THR A 4 22.30 9.59 -4.03
C THR A 4 21.27 8.90 -4.91
N ILE A 5 21.48 8.91 -6.25
CA ILE A 5 20.60 8.24 -7.21
C ILE A 5 20.57 6.73 -6.96
N VAL A 6 21.75 6.10 -6.82
CA VAL A 6 21.83 4.65 -6.59
C VAL A 6 21.19 4.28 -5.25
N SER A 7 21.47 5.01 -4.17
CA SER A 7 20.87 4.76 -2.86
C SER A 7 19.36 4.95 -2.88
N ALA A 8 18.85 5.97 -3.58
CA ALA A 8 17.41 6.19 -3.74
C ALA A 8 16.74 5.03 -4.50
N ILE A 9 17.35 4.55 -5.59
CA ILE A 9 16.82 3.41 -6.35
C ILE A 9 16.81 2.15 -5.47
N VAL A 10 17.91 1.85 -4.81
CA VAL A 10 18.05 0.65 -3.98
C VAL A 10 17.07 0.69 -2.81
N SER A 11 16.99 1.80 -2.08
CA SER A 11 16.05 1.93 -0.95
C SER A 11 14.60 1.80 -1.40
N TYR A 12 14.21 2.43 -2.52
CA TYR A 12 12.86 2.29 -3.05
C TYR A 12 12.54 0.85 -3.45
N ILE A 13 13.42 0.18 -4.18
CA ILE A 13 13.20 -1.22 -4.60
C ILE A 13 13.08 -2.12 -3.38
N ALA A 14 13.96 -1.97 -2.39
CA ALA A 14 13.95 -2.78 -1.18
C ALA A 14 12.64 -2.65 -0.39
N THR A 15 12.06 -1.45 -0.36
CA THR A 15 10.82 -1.14 0.38
C THR A 15 9.54 -1.32 -0.44
N SER A 16 9.64 -1.67 -1.74
CA SER A 16 8.48 -1.74 -2.63
C SER A 16 8.03 -3.16 -2.97
N ILE A 17 8.72 -4.18 -2.45
CA ILE A 17 8.44 -5.58 -2.79
C ILE A 17 7.00 -5.95 -2.40
N ASP A 18 6.54 -5.50 -1.24
CA ASP A 18 5.21 -5.83 -0.71
C ASP A 18 4.10 -5.20 -1.54
N TYR A 19 4.35 -4.02 -2.11
CA TYR A 19 3.40 -3.36 -3.00
C TYR A 19 3.12 -4.15 -4.29
N ILE A 20 4.07 -4.97 -4.78
CA ILE A 20 3.91 -5.73 -6.02
C ILE A 20 2.72 -6.66 -5.91
N VAL A 21 2.64 -7.45 -4.85
CA VAL A 21 1.56 -8.43 -4.65
C VAL A 21 0.21 -7.74 -4.59
N ILE A 22 0.12 -6.67 -3.78
CA ILE A 22 -1.12 -5.91 -3.59
C ILE A 22 -1.58 -5.27 -4.90
N LEU A 23 -0.65 -4.59 -5.61
CA LEU A 23 -0.97 -3.90 -6.86
C LEU A 23 -1.36 -4.87 -7.96
N VAL A 24 -0.69 -6.03 -8.08
CA VAL A 24 -1.07 -7.06 -9.06
C VAL A 24 -2.48 -7.56 -8.79
N VAL A 25 -2.81 -7.86 -7.53
CA VAL A 25 -4.15 -8.29 -7.14
C VAL A 25 -5.19 -7.19 -7.43
N LEU A 26 -4.92 -5.94 -7.04
CA LEU A 26 -5.83 -4.81 -7.29
C LEU A 26 -6.09 -4.59 -8.79
N PHE A 27 -5.06 -4.67 -9.63
CA PHE A 27 -5.23 -4.53 -11.08
C PHE A 27 -5.97 -5.72 -11.69
N ALA A 28 -5.67 -6.95 -11.28
CA ALA A 28 -6.31 -8.15 -11.81
C ALA A 28 -7.80 -8.19 -11.47
N GLN A 29 -8.18 -7.90 -10.22
CA GLN A 29 -9.59 -7.88 -9.79
C GLN A 29 -10.42 -6.79 -10.47
N ASN A 30 -9.81 -5.68 -10.83
CA ASN A 30 -10.51 -4.53 -11.38
C ASN A 30 -10.29 -4.36 -12.90
N GLU A 31 -9.87 -5.42 -13.61
CA GLU A 31 -9.57 -5.36 -15.05
C GLU A 31 -10.78 -4.88 -15.86
N ARG A 32 -11.99 -5.32 -15.52
CA ARG A 32 -13.24 -4.98 -16.22
C ARG A 32 -13.74 -3.55 -15.96
N ARG A 33 -13.22 -2.88 -14.93
CA ARG A 33 -13.66 -1.54 -14.53
C ARG A 33 -12.94 -0.46 -15.35
N LYS A 34 -13.68 0.30 -16.18
CA LYS A 34 -13.11 1.30 -17.11
C LYS A 34 -12.18 2.36 -16.49
N ARG A 35 -12.34 2.66 -15.20
CA ARG A 35 -11.56 3.70 -14.50
C ARG A 35 -10.58 3.14 -13.47
N ALA A 36 -10.56 1.82 -13.24
CA ALA A 36 -9.76 1.20 -12.19
C ALA A 36 -8.28 1.56 -12.26
N VAL A 37 -7.69 1.56 -13.44
CA VAL A 37 -6.28 1.92 -13.63
C VAL A 37 -5.98 3.30 -13.06
N ARG A 38 -6.78 4.30 -13.43
CA ARG A 38 -6.61 5.67 -12.94
C ARG A 38 -6.80 5.75 -11.43
N ASP A 39 -7.81 5.07 -10.91
CA ASP A 39 -8.18 5.12 -9.50
C ASP A 39 -7.13 4.44 -8.63
N ILE A 40 -6.55 3.32 -9.07
CA ILE A 40 -5.43 2.65 -8.41
C ILE A 40 -4.18 3.55 -8.44
N PHE A 41 -3.87 4.18 -9.59
CA PHE A 41 -2.77 5.14 -9.66
C PHE A 41 -2.95 6.29 -8.68
N LEU A 42 -4.12 6.94 -8.67
CA LEU A 42 -4.41 8.04 -7.76
C LEU A 42 -4.34 7.61 -6.30
N GLY A 43 -4.94 6.48 -5.95
CA GLY A 43 -4.90 5.94 -4.59
C GLY A 43 -3.47 5.64 -4.13
N GLN A 44 -2.68 4.97 -4.98
CA GLN A 44 -1.27 4.70 -4.70
C GLN A 44 -0.47 5.99 -4.46
N TYR A 45 -0.62 7.00 -5.34
CA TYR A 45 0.09 8.26 -5.19
C TYR A 45 -0.34 9.04 -3.95
N ILE A 46 -1.62 9.02 -3.59
CA ILE A 46 -2.11 9.65 -2.36
C ILE A 46 -1.51 8.95 -1.14
N GLY A 47 -1.62 7.63 -1.03
CA GLY A 47 -1.06 6.86 0.08
C GLY A 47 0.45 7.05 0.20
N PHE A 48 1.17 6.97 -0.92
CA PHE A 48 2.61 7.16 -0.96
C PHE A 48 3.04 8.60 -0.59
N THR A 49 2.29 9.61 -1.05
CA THR A 49 2.56 11.02 -0.68
C THR A 49 2.39 11.25 0.81
N ILE A 50 1.35 10.66 1.41
CA ILE A 50 1.14 10.74 2.87
C ILE A 50 2.31 10.06 3.60
N LEU A 51 2.75 8.89 3.13
CA LEU A 51 3.89 8.17 3.70
C LEU A 51 5.18 8.99 3.66
N ILE A 52 5.49 9.59 2.50
CA ILE A 52 6.64 10.49 2.34
C ILE A 52 6.52 11.71 3.27
N ALA A 53 5.34 12.31 3.36
CA ALA A 53 5.11 13.46 4.24
C ALA A 53 5.34 13.10 5.72
N ILE A 54 4.83 11.95 6.18
CA ILE A 54 5.07 11.44 7.54
C ILE A 54 6.57 11.19 7.76
N SER A 55 7.25 10.57 6.79
CA SER A 55 8.68 10.30 6.86
C SER A 55 9.51 11.59 6.98
N LEU A 56 9.15 12.63 6.22
CA LEU A 56 9.81 13.93 6.28
C LEU A 56 9.57 14.63 7.63
N LEU A 57 8.33 14.63 8.09
CA LEU A 57 7.98 15.22 9.38
C LEU A 57 8.74 14.55 10.52
N ALA A 58 8.85 13.22 10.49
CA ALA A 58 9.59 12.47 11.49
C ALA A 58 11.11 12.69 11.37
N ALA A 59 11.66 12.71 10.16
CA ALA A 59 13.09 12.95 9.90
C ALA A 59 13.54 14.34 10.42
N PHE A 60 12.67 15.34 10.35
CA PHE A 60 12.97 16.69 10.84
C PHE A 60 12.55 16.92 12.32
N GLY A 61 12.35 15.88 13.10
CA GLY A 61 12.12 15.96 14.55
C GLY A 61 10.68 16.15 14.98
N LEU A 62 9.73 16.04 14.05
CA LEU A 62 8.32 16.00 14.37
C LEU A 62 7.91 14.53 14.61
N THR A 63 8.31 13.97 15.74
CA THR A 63 7.92 12.60 16.16
C THR A 63 6.45 12.59 16.57
N LEU A 64 5.55 12.56 15.58
CA LEU A 64 4.12 12.72 15.83
C LEU A 64 3.37 11.40 16.02
N ILE A 65 3.89 10.27 15.53
CA ILE A 65 3.15 9.01 15.55
C ILE A 65 4.04 7.86 16.05
N PRO A 66 3.74 7.28 17.22
CA PRO A 66 4.40 6.05 17.68
C PRO A 66 4.16 4.90 16.69
N GLN A 67 5.18 4.06 16.46
CA GLN A 67 5.12 2.96 15.48
C GLN A 67 3.93 2.01 15.70
N HIS A 68 3.60 1.69 16.95
CA HIS A 68 2.46 0.83 17.26
C HIS A 68 1.10 1.40 16.80
N TRP A 69 0.97 2.72 16.64
CA TRP A 69 -0.22 3.33 16.04
C TRP A 69 -0.27 3.15 14.52
N ILE A 70 0.90 3.17 13.88
CA ILE A 70 1.02 2.86 12.44
C ILE A 70 0.61 1.42 12.19
N GLY A 71 1.01 0.49 13.05
CA GLY A 71 0.61 -0.90 12.96
C GLY A 71 -0.90 -1.14 13.10
N LEU A 72 -1.66 -0.26 13.78
CA LEU A 72 -3.12 -0.35 13.82
C LEU A 72 -3.76 -0.15 12.44
N LEU A 73 -3.08 0.53 11.50
CA LEU A 73 -3.54 0.61 10.11
C LEU A 73 -3.61 -0.77 9.44
N GLY A 74 -2.89 -1.77 9.95
CA GLY A 74 -3.00 -3.15 9.52
C GLY A 74 -4.38 -3.78 9.75
N LEU A 75 -5.21 -3.20 10.64
CA LEU A 75 -6.60 -3.63 10.83
C LEU A 75 -7.46 -3.34 9.58
N VAL A 76 -7.10 -2.36 8.77
CA VAL A 76 -7.85 -1.99 7.56
C VAL A 76 -7.82 -3.10 6.52
N PRO A 77 -6.65 -3.59 6.06
CA PRO A 77 -6.61 -4.72 5.15
C PRO A 77 -7.20 -6.00 5.77
N ILE A 78 -6.99 -6.26 7.07
CA ILE A 78 -7.65 -7.40 7.74
C ILE A 78 -9.17 -7.29 7.61
N PHE A 79 -9.75 -6.13 7.92
CA PHE A 79 -11.20 -5.93 7.82
C PHE A 79 -11.70 -6.12 6.40
N ILE A 80 -10.98 -5.58 5.39
CA ILE A 80 -11.33 -5.75 3.96
C ILE A 80 -11.26 -7.24 3.58
N GLY A 81 -10.19 -7.94 3.95
CA GLY A 81 -10.03 -9.36 3.67
C GLY A 81 -11.14 -10.21 4.32
N LEU A 82 -11.46 -9.96 5.57
CA LEU A 82 -12.53 -10.66 6.28
C LEU A 82 -13.91 -10.34 5.68
N LYS A 83 -14.16 -9.10 5.29
CA LYS A 83 -15.41 -8.70 4.63
C LYS A 83 -15.62 -9.52 3.36
N VAL A 84 -14.62 -9.60 2.47
CA VAL A 84 -14.68 -10.41 1.24
C VAL A 84 -14.90 -11.90 1.54
N LEU A 85 -14.33 -12.42 2.64
CA LEU A 85 -14.48 -13.82 3.04
C LEU A 85 -15.91 -14.15 3.51
N PHE A 86 -16.56 -13.23 4.21
CA PHE A 86 -17.86 -13.45 4.83
C PHE A 86 -19.05 -12.89 4.03
N GLU A 87 -18.79 -12.10 3.00
CA GLU A 87 -19.84 -11.63 2.09
C GLU A 87 -20.38 -12.82 1.27
N LYS A 88 -21.66 -13.16 1.50
CA LYS A 88 -22.40 -14.16 0.69
C LYS A 88 -22.70 -13.57 -0.69
N GLU A 89 -22.78 -14.46 -1.69
CA GLU A 89 -23.32 -14.14 -3.01
C GLU A 89 -24.83 -13.89 -2.91
N ASP A 90 -25.24 -12.70 -2.57
CA ASP A 90 -26.50 -12.18 -3.01
C ASP A 90 -26.19 -11.44 -4.32
N ASP A 91 -26.58 -12.07 -5.45
CA ASP A 91 -26.23 -11.68 -6.82
C ASP A 91 -26.68 -10.26 -7.21
N ASP A 92 -27.46 -9.57 -6.39
CA ASP A 92 -27.98 -8.23 -6.68
C ASP A 92 -27.15 -7.07 -6.07
N ASP A 93 -26.24 -7.33 -5.12
CA ASP A 93 -25.50 -6.27 -4.41
C ASP A 93 -24.12 -5.94 -5.02
N GLN A 94 -23.65 -6.67 -6.05
CA GLN A 94 -22.36 -6.38 -6.68
C GLN A 94 -22.35 -5.07 -7.49
N GLU A 95 -23.49 -4.55 -7.89
CA GLU A 95 -23.59 -3.23 -8.50
C GLU A 95 -23.70 -2.09 -7.44
N GLU A 96 -24.16 -2.37 -6.23
CA GLU A 96 -24.46 -1.36 -5.21
C GLU A 96 -23.28 -0.87 -4.36
N ILE A 97 -22.13 -1.58 -4.33
CA ILE A 97 -20.96 -1.05 -3.62
C ILE A 97 -20.30 0.13 -4.36
N ILE A 98 -20.77 0.59 -5.52
CA ILE A 98 -20.11 1.59 -6.36
C ILE A 98 -21.08 2.63 -6.93
N ASP A 99 -21.79 3.32 -6.10
CA ASP A 99 -22.52 4.52 -6.53
C ASP A 99 -21.63 5.80 -6.40
N THR A 100 -21.96 6.92 -6.91
CA THR A 100 -21.11 8.11 -7.21
C THR A 100 -20.27 8.61 -6.01
N ASN A 101 -20.67 8.36 -4.78
CA ASN A 101 -19.87 8.46 -3.56
C ASN A 101 -18.73 7.41 -3.49
N ARG A 102 -18.79 6.37 -4.25
CA ARG A 102 -17.86 5.23 -4.33
C ARG A 102 -16.59 5.51 -5.11
N PHE A 103 -16.58 6.44 -6.05
CA PHE A 103 -15.36 6.80 -6.77
C PHE A 103 -14.29 7.30 -5.81
N THR A 104 -14.67 8.21 -4.94
CA THR A 104 -13.83 8.72 -3.86
C THR A 104 -13.52 7.61 -2.84
N SER A 105 -14.47 6.73 -2.56
CA SER A 105 -14.29 5.60 -1.65
C SER A 105 -13.24 4.59 -2.16
N PHE A 106 -13.25 4.23 -3.46
CA PHE A 106 -12.28 3.27 -4.00
C PHE A 106 -10.86 3.84 -4.02
N ILE A 107 -10.67 5.08 -4.47
CA ILE A 107 -9.37 5.77 -4.43
C ILE A 107 -8.86 5.85 -2.98
N LEU A 108 -9.74 6.22 -2.05
CA LEU A 108 -9.38 6.30 -0.64
C LEU A 108 -9.03 4.94 -0.04
N SER A 109 -9.78 3.89 -0.40
CA SER A 109 -9.47 2.52 0.03
C SER A 109 -8.10 2.08 -0.46
N VAL A 110 -7.77 2.32 -1.72
CA VAL A 110 -6.43 2.05 -2.27
C VAL A 110 -5.37 2.86 -1.53
N ALA A 111 -5.61 4.15 -1.29
CA ALA A 111 -4.66 5.00 -0.58
C ALA A 111 -4.38 4.50 0.85
N VAL A 112 -5.41 4.09 1.58
CA VAL A 112 -5.27 3.54 2.93
C VAL A 112 -4.54 2.21 2.93
N ILE A 113 -4.84 1.32 1.98
CA ILE A 113 -4.14 0.04 1.81
C ILE A 113 -2.64 0.30 1.54
N MET A 114 -2.34 1.22 0.62
CA MET A 114 -0.96 1.54 0.27
C MET A 114 -0.20 2.23 1.41
N LEU A 115 -0.88 3.09 2.17
CA LEU A 115 -0.30 3.71 3.36
C LEU A 115 -0.03 2.67 4.45
N ALA A 116 -0.97 1.76 4.67
CA ALA A 116 -0.83 0.67 5.64
C ALA A 116 0.33 -0.27 5.25
N ALA A 117 0.37 -0.70 3.99
CA ALA A 117 1.43 -1.54 3.45
C ALA A 117 2.81 -0.89 3.48
N GLY A 118 2.88 0.44 3.43
CA GLY A 118 4.14 1.18 3.50
C GLY A 118 4.54 1.63 4.89
N GLY A 119 3.83 1.20 5.92
CA GLY A 119 4.11 1.62 7.29
C GLY A 119 5.51 1.24 7.78
N ASP A 120 6.02 0.09 7.39
CA ASP A 120 7.38 -0.40 7.65
C ASP A 120 8.45 0.41 6.91
N ASN A 121 8.12 0.97 5.74
CA ASN A 121 9.03 1.83 4.97
C ASN A 121 9.47 3.07 5.76
N LEU A 122 8.70 3.51 6.75
CA LEU A 122 9.09 4.58 7.66
C LEU A 122 10.41 4.26 8.36
N GLY A 123 10.63 2.98 8.73
CA GLY A 123 11.87 2.52 9.33
C GLY A 123 13.11 2.70 8.44
N VAL A 124 12.93 2.76 7.13
CA VAL A 124 13.99 3.01 6.13
C VAL A 124 14.03 4.48 5.73
N TYR A 125 12.87 5.08 5.42
CA TYR A 125 12.82 6.45 4.87
C TYR A 125 13.22 7.51 5.89
N ILE A 126 12.78 7.37 7.16
CA ILE A 126 13.10 8.35 8.20
C ILE A 126 14.62 8.48 8.38
N PRO A 127 15.38 7.40 8.74
CA PRO A 127 16.82 7.52 8.90
C PRO A 127 17.52 7.90 7.59
N TYR A 128 17.05 7.41 6.43
CA TYR A 128 17.65 7.76 5.16
C TYR A 128 17.50 9.26 4.84
N PHE A 129 16.31 9.83 5.04
CA PHE A 129 16.07 11.26 4.77
C PHE A 129 16.88 12.18 5.68
N THR A 130 17.19 11.75 6.94
CA THR A 130 18.04 12.53 7.84
C THR A 130 19.50 12.63 7.37
N THR A 131 19.97 11.72 6.51
CA THR A 131 21.34 11.73 5.99
C THR A 131 21.51 12.61 4.76
N LEU A 132 20.41 13.06 4.15
CA LEU A 132 20.40 13.78 2.89
C LEU A 132 20.40 15.31 3.13
N ASN A 133 21.17 16.03 2.32
CA ASN A 133 20.97 17.48 2.23
C ASN A 133 19.71 17.81 1.41
N THR A 134 19.27 19.06 1.43
CA THR A 134 18.02 19.48 0.78
C THR A 134 17.97 19.15 -0.71
N PHE A 135 19.07 19.31 -1.43
CA PHE A 135 19.11 18.98 -2.86
C PHE A 135 19.00 17.47 -3.10
N GLU A 136 19.74 16.67 -2.35
CA GLU A 136 19.69 15.20 -2.42
C GLU A 136 18.32 14.66 -2.05
N LEU A 137 17.67 15.27 -1.06
CA LEU A 137 16.31 14.92 -0.65
C LEU A 137 15.29 15.14 -1.77
N VAL A 138 15.36 16.31 -2.44
CA VAL A 138 14.48 16.60 -3.58
C VAL A 138 14.70 15.62 -4.72
N VAL A 139 15.96 15.33 -5.05
CA VAL A 139 16.32 14.33 -6.08
C VAL A 139 15.78 12.93 -5.70
N THR A 140 15.94 12.53 -4.46
CA THR A 140 15.45 11.23 -3.95
C THR A 140 13.93 11.14 -4.07
N ILE A 141 13.20 12.17 -3.67
CA ILE A 141 11.73 12.21 -3.76
C ILE A 141 11.28 12.09 -5.23
N ILE A 142 11.91 12.84 -6.14
CA ILE A 142 11.61 12.75 -7.57
C ILE A 142 11.83 11.32 -8.09
N ILE A 143 12.95 10.69 -7.74
CA ILE A 143 13.27 9.31 -8.12
C ILE A 143 12.19 8.35 -7.57
N TYR A 144 11.76 8.51 -6.34
CA TYR A 144 10.73 7.68 -5.72
C TYR A 144 9.40 7.77 -6.46
N TYR A 145 8.96 8.98 -6.85
CA TYR A 145 7.74 9.15 -7.63
C TYR A 145 7.83 8.56 -9.04
N VAL A 146 8.99 8.68 -9.69
CA VAL A 146 9.24 8.05 -10.99
C VAL A 146 9.21 6.52 -10.88
N LEU A 147 9.88 5.97 -9.87
CA LEU A 147 9.89 4.53 -9.63
C LEU A 147 8.51 3.99 -9.24
N ALA A 148 7.71 4.75 -8.51
CA ALA A 148 6.33 4.41 -8.23
C ALA A 148 5.49 4.29 -9.51
N ALA A 149 5.67 5.19 -10.48
CA ALA A 149 5.01 5.08 -11.79
C ALA A 149 5.46 3.83 -12.55
N VAL A 150 6.77 3.55 -12.53
CA VAL A 150 7.33 2.34 -13.17
C VAL A 150 6.77 1.09 -12.53
N LEU A 151 6.74 1.03 -11.20
CA LEU A 151 6.18 -0.10 -10.44
C LEU A 151 4.71 -0.34 -10.79
N LEU A 152 3.88 0.71 -10.76
CA LEU A 152 2.47 0.63 -11.13
C LEU A 152 2.28 0.12 -12.56
N TYR A 153 3.09 0.62 -13.50
CA TYR A 153 3.05 0.14 -14.89
C TYR A 153 3.41 -1.33 -14.99
N LEU A 154 4.47 -1.77 -14.30
CA LEU A 154 4.92 -3.17 -14.29
C LEU A 154 3.86 -4.09 -13.67
N CYS A 155 3.31 -3.73 -12.50
CA CYS A 155 2.26 -4.49 -11.82
C CYS A 155 1.01 -4.62 -12.69
N ARG A 156 0.61 -3.54 -13.38
CA ARG A 156 -0.47 -3.59 -14.35
C ARG A 156 -0.19 -4.56 -15.51
N ARG A 157 1.05 -4.59 -16.03
CA ARG A 157 1.45 -5.51 -17.09
C ARG A 157 1.45 -6.96 -16.63
N ILE A 158 1.92 -7.20 -15.42
CA ILE A 158 1.89 -8.55 -14.80
C ILE A 158 0.45 -9.01 -14.62
N ALA A 159 -0.42 -8.15 -14.07
CA ALA A 159 -1.84 -8.45 -13.89
C ALA A 159 -2.57 -8.77 -15.21
N ALA A 160 -2.18 -8.14 -16.31
CA ALA A 160 -2.77 -8.37 -17.64
C ALA A 160 -2.31 -9.68 -18.32
N VAL A 161 -1.40 -10.44 -17.71
CA VAL A 161 -1.01 -11.75 -18.23
C VAL A 161 -2.17 -12.74 -18.00
N LYS A 162 -2.69 -13.37 -19.06
CA LYS A 162 -3.86 -14.26 -18.98
C LYS A 162 -3.82 -15.26 -17.82
N GLY A 163 -2.70 -15.92 -17.58
CA GLY A 163 -2.58 -16.87 -16.47
C GLY A 163 -2.70 -16.23 -15.08
N VAL A 164 -2.30 -14.98 -14.92
CA VAL A 164 -2.43 -14.23 -13.66
C VAL A 164 -3.86 -13.76 -13.48
N SER A 165 -4.44 -13.11 -14.49
CA SER A 165 -5.81 -12.60 -14.46
C SER A 165 -6.83 -13.74 -14.24
N GLU A 166 -6.73 -14.81 -15.03
CA GLU A 166 -7.61 -16.00 -14.91
C GLU A 166 -7.47 -16.68 -13.53
N THR A 167 -6.25 -16.77 -12.99
CA THR A 167 -6.02 -17.35 -11.65
C THR A 167 -6.60 -16.44 -10.57
N VAL A 168 -6.40 -15.15 -10.66
CA VAL A 168 -6.96 -14.20 -9.69
C VAL A 168 -8.49 -14.21 -9.77
N GLU A 169 -9.09 -14.14 -10.97
CA GLU A 169 -10.54 -14.19 -11.16
C GLU A 169 -11.15 -15.49 -10.60
N LYS A 170 -10.49 -16.65 -10.83
CA LYS A 170 -10.96 -17.95 -10.34
C LYS A 170 -10.87 -18.10 -8.82
N TYR A 171 -9.84 -17.56 -8.21
CA TYR A 171 -9.54 -17.74 -6.79
C TYR A 171 -9.63 -16.46 -5.98
N GLU A 172 -10.22 -15.36 -6.53
CA GLU A 172 -10.28 -14.07 -5.87
C GLU A 172 -10.88 -14.12 -4.47
N ARG A 173 -11.92 -14.94 -4.29
CA ARG A 173 -12.57 -15.16 -2.98
C ARG A 173 -11.65 -15.77 -1.92
N ILE A 174 -10.58 -16.44 -2.34
CA ILE A 174 -9.62 -17.08 -1.44
C ILE A 174 -8.34 -16.26 -1.39
N ILE A 175 -7.82 -15.85 -2.55
CA ILE A 175 -6.55 -15.12 -2.65
C ILE A 175 -6.65 -13.77 -1.95
N VAL A 176 -7.73 -13.01 -2.21
CA VAL A 176 -7.89 -11.67 -1.66
C VAL A 176 -7.94 -11.64 -0.15
N PRO A 177 -8.83 -12.40 0.52
CA PRO A 177 -8.83 -12.44 1.97
C PRO A 177 -7.48 -12.86 2.55
N ILE A 178 -6.85 -13.89 1.98
CA ILE A 178 -5.56 -14.39 2.45
C ILE A 178 -4.48 -13.29 2.35
N VAL A 179 -4.37 -12.65 1.19
CA VAL A 179 -3.37 -11.59 0.96
C VAL A 179 -3.62 -10.40 1.91
N PHE A 180 -4.86 -9.93 2.00
CA PHE A 180 -5.18 -8.77 2.84
C PHE A 180 -5.07 -9.06 4.34
N VAL A 181 -5.49 -10.23 4.80
CA VAL A 181 -5.32 -10.63 6.21
C VAL A 181 -3.86 -10.85 6.55
N ALA A 182 -3.10 -11.55 5.71
CA ALA A 182 -1.67 -11.76 5.90
C ALA A 182 -0.91 -10.42 5.95
N LEU A 183 -1.21 -9.51 5.02
CA LEU A 183 -0.64 -8.17 4.99
C LEU A 183 -0.94 -7.40 6.27
N GLY A 184 -2.20 -7.37 6.70
CA GLY A 184 -2.57 -6.65 7.92
C GLY A 184 -1.90 -7.20 9.17
N ILE A 185 -1.79 -8.53 9.30
CA ILE A 185 -1.05 -9.18 10.39
C ILE A 185 0.42 -8.81 10.34
N MET A 186 1.04 -8.84 9.16
CA MET A 186 2.44 -8.47 8.94
C MET A 186 2.69 -7.02 9.38
N ILE A 187 1.87 -6.07 8.93
CA ILE A 187 1.95 -4.66 9.32
C ILE A 187 1.89 -4.51 10.85
N MET A 188 0.94 -5.17 11.53
CA MET A 188 0.81 -5.12 12.98
C MET A 188 2.02 -5.73 13.69
N TYR A 189 2.57 -6.80 13.15
CA TYR A 189 3.75 -7.48 13.70
C TYR A 189 5.01 -6.61 13.59
N GLU A 190 5.29 -6.09 12.41
CA GLU A 190 6.49 -5.28 12.13
C GLU A 190 6.51 -3.97 12.92
N ASN A 191 5.35 -3.36 13.13
CA ASN A 191 5.23 -2.13 13.92
C ASN A 191 5.07 -2.36 15.43
N GLY A 192 5.22 -3.60 15.92
CA GLY A 192 5.19 -3.93 17.34
C GLY A 192 3.82 -3.75 17.99
N THR A 193 2.74 -3.67 17.22
CA THR A 193 1.37 -3.43 17.71
C THR A 193 0.90 -4.56 18.61
N PHE A 194 1.24 -5.81 18.31
CA PHE A 194 0.89 -6.96 19.15
C PHE A 194 1.56 -6.88 20.52
N SER A 195 2.84 -6.55 20.59
CA SER A 195 3.56 -6.38 21.84
C SER A 195 2.99 -5.23 22.68
N TRP A 196 2.60 -4.13 22.02
CA TRP A 196 1.97 -3.00 22.68
C TRP A 196 0.59 -3.37 23.26
N ILE A 197 -0.26 -4.08 22.50
CA ILE A 197 -1.56 -4.55 22.96
C ILE A 197 -1.41 -5.50 24.17
N LEU A 198 -0.48 -6.46 24.09
CA LEU A 198 -0.24 -7.41 25.18
C LEU A 198 0.23 -6.71 26.46
N ASN A 199 1.10 -5.70 26.35
CA ASN A 199 1.56 -4.93 27.51
C ASN A 199 0.48 -4.00 28.10
N TRP A 200 -0.57 -3.69 27.33
CA TRP A 200 -1.70 -2.87 27.81
C TRP A 200 -2.76 -3.69 28.55
N ILE A 201 -2.84 -4.99 28.26
CA ILE A 201 -3.79 -5.93 28.89
C ILE A 201 -3.24 -6.54 30.17
N ASN A 202 -1.91 -6.58 30.36
CA ASN A 202 -1.21 -7.06 31.57
C ASN A 202 -0.88 -5.91 32.53
#